data_e60f20642a5d755682c5b15dff618645
#
_entry.id   e60f20642a5d755682c5b15dff618645
#
_cell.length_a   1.000
_cell.length_b   1.000
_cell.length_c   1.000
_cell.angle_alpha   90.00
_cell.angle_beta   90.00
_cell.angle_gamma   90.00
#
_symmetry.space_group_name_H-M   'P 1'
#
loop_
_entity.id
_entity.type
_entity.pdbx_description
1 polymer ?
#
loop_
_entity_poly.entity_id
_entity_poly.type
_entity_poly.pdbx_seq_one_letter_code
_entity_poly.pdbx_strand_id
1 'polypeptide(L)'
;MLGETISNTGYIILIFQILISSILERFRAMPAFLFGLLMISSGFIVLGFAAVSAPALIFLGIFLFAVGEMISSPRIQEYITWIAPKEKAGLYMGSNFLAVGLGGALSGVTYTWLYGYFGDKGVPQYVWYALAAHVLIGIFVLWLFTRLAGEFKEREE
;
A
#
# COMPACT_ATOMS: atom_id res chain seq x y z
N MET A 1 -17.96 2.77 14.99
CA MET A 1 -17.21 3.85 14.29
C MET A 1 -15.96 3.35 13.55
N LEU A 2 -14.96 2.73 14.18
CA LEU A 2 -13.77 2.24 13.46
C LEU A 2 -14.08 1.15 12.42
N GLY A 3 -14.97 0.20 12.72
CA GLY A 3 -15.38 -0.85 11.78
C GLY A 3 -16.12 -0.33 10.55
N GLU A 4 -16.94 0.70 10.69
CA GLU A 4 -17.64 1.34 9.57
C GLU A 4 -16.68 2.09 8.66
N THR A 5 -15.62 2.67 9.22
CA THR A 5 -14.60 3.41 8.46
C THR A 5 -13.77 2.46 7.59
N ILE A 6 -13.46 1.26 8.08
CA ILE A 6 -12.75 0.22 7.32
C ILE A 6 -13.64 -0.35 6.20
N SER A 7 -14.95 -0.51 6.46
CA SER A 7 -15.91 -0.94 5.43
C SER A 7 -16.00 0.05 4.26
N ASN A 8 -15.85 1.35 4.51
CA ASN A 8 -15.86 2.37 3.47
C ASN A 8 -14.72 2.21 2.45
N THR A 9 -13.55 1.75 2.87
CA THR A 9 -12.44 1.44 1.95
C THR A 9 -12.84 0.34 0.97
N GLY A 10 -13.49 -0.73 1.43
CA GLY A 10 -13.98 -1.82 0.58
C GLY A 10 -14.98 -1.36 -0.48
N TYR A 11 -15.93 -0.49 -0.13
CA TYR A 11 -16.88 0.07 -1.09
C TYR A 11 -16.21 0.96 -2.14
N ILE A 12 -15.25 1.79 -1.74
CA ILE A 12 -14.48 2.63 -2.66
C ILE A 12 -13.71 1.73 -3.65
N ILE A 13 -13.04 0.69 -3.16
CA ILE A 13 -12.31 -0.26 -4.00
C ILE A 13 -13.28 -0.92 -4.99
N LEU A 14 -14.44 -1.42 -4.54
CA LEU A 14 -15.38 -2.14 -5.38
C LEU A 14 -15.93 -1.29 -6.52
N ILE A 15 -16.22 -0.01 -6.27
CA ILE A 15 -16.78 0.91 -7.26
C ILE A 15 -15.71 1.39 -8.25
N PHE A 16 -14.51 1.73 -7.77
CA PHE A 16 -13.49 2.40 -8.56
C PHE A 16 -12.43 1.47 -9.15
N GLN A 17 -12.35 0.20 -8.71
CA GLN A 17 -11.31 -0.74 -9.15
C GLN A 17 -11.26 -0.88 -10.68
N ILE A 18 -12.41 -1.05 -11.33
CA ILE A 18 -12.49 -1.25 -12.80
C ILE A 18 -11.99 0.00 -13.53
N LEU A 19 -12.41 1.19 -13.09
CA LEU A 19 -12.01 2.45 -13.70
C LEU A 19 -10.51 2.70 -13.56
N ILE A 20 -9.98 2.50 -12.36
CA ILE A 20 -8.56 2.70 -12.08
C ILE A 20 -7.71 1.68 -12.83
N SER A 21 -8.10 0.40 -12.85
CA SER A 21 -7.37 -0.64 -13.58
C SER A 21 -7.29 -0.32 -15.08
N SER A 22 -8.38 0.10 -15.72
CA SER A 22 -8.38 0.42 -17.15
C SER A 22 -7.50 1.64 -17.51
N ILE A 23 -7.39 2.60 -16.60
CA ILE A 23 -6.48 3.74 -16.79
C ILE A 23 -5.02 3.29 -16.62
N LEU A 24 -4.76 2.42 -15.65
CA LEU A 24 -3.43 1.97 -15.30
C LEU A 24 -2.80 1.00 -16.31
N GLU A 25 -3.60 0.32 -17.13
CA GLU A 25 -3.10 -0.56 -18.20
C GLU A 25 -2.12 0.16 -19.15
N ARG A 26 -2.24 1.49 -19.26
CA ARG A 26 -1.39 2.32 -20.11
C ARG A 26 -0.03 2.70 -19.48
N PHE A 27 0.17 2.37 -18.21
CA PHE A 27 1.39 2.72 -17.48
C PHE A 27 2.21 1.48 -17.19
N ARG A 28 3.52 1.65 -17.14
CA ARG A 28 4.46 0.60 -16.73
C ARG A 28 4.15 0.12 -15.31
N ALA A 29 4.29 -1.19 -15.08
CA ALA A 29 3.86 -1.81 -13.82
C ALA A 29 4.62 -1.26 -12.60
N MET A 30 5.95 -1.16 -12.67
CA MET A 30 6.76 -0.74 -11.53
C MET A 30 6.59 0.73 -11.13
N PRO A 31 6.63 1.72 -12.06
CA PRO A 31 6.30 3.10 -11.72
C PRO A 31 4.88 3.28 -11.16
N ALA A 32 3.89 2.57 -11.72
CA ALA A 32 2.53 2.61 -11.20
C ALA A 32 2.45 2.03 -9.77
N PHE A 33 3.13 0.92 -9.50
CA PHE A 33 3.23 0.35 -8.17
C PHE A 33 3.83 1.33 -7.16
N LEU A 34 4.97 1.98 -7.48
CA LEU A 34 5.59 2.98 -6.62
C LEU A 34 4.69 4.19 -6.38
N PHE A 35 3.97 4.64 -7.41
CA PHE A 35 2.98 5.70 -7.28
C PHE A 35 1.85 5.31 -6.32
N GLY A 36 1.34 4.07 -6.41
CA GLY A 36 0.36 3.54 -5.47
C GLY A 36 0.86 3.56 -4.02
N LEU A 37 2.11 3.16 -3.77
CA LEU A 37 2.72 3.23 -2.45
C LEU A 37 2.84 4.68 -1.94
N LEU A 38 3.18 5.64 -2.80
CA LEU A 38 3.21 7.05 -2.42
C LEU A 38 1.82 7.57 -2.05
N MET A 39 0.77 7.14 -2.76
CA MET A 39 -0.62 7.47 -2.41
C MET A 39 -1.01 6.88 -1.05
N ILE A 40 -0.64 5.64 -0.76
CA ILE A 40 -0.85 5.00 0.56
C ILE A 40 -0.16 5.80 1.66
N SER A 41 1.13 6.14 1.47
CA SER A 41 1.89 6.93 2.45
C SER A 41 1.25 8.31 2.68
N SER A 42 0.82 8.98 1.61
CA SER A 42 0.11 10.26 1.69
C SER A 42 -1.21 10.14 2.46
N GLY A 43 -1.95 9.06 2.24
CA GLY A 43 -3.17 8.74 3.00
C GLY A 43 -2.89 8.63 4.50
N PHE A 44 -1.85 7.92 4.90
CA PHE A 44 -1.43 7.83 6.30
C PHE A 44 -1.02 9.18 6.88
N ILE A 45 -0.29 10.00 6.13
CA ILE A 45 0.08 11.36 6.58
C ILE A 45 -1.17 12.20 6.84
N VAL A 46 -2.14 12.19 5.93
CA VAL A 46 -3.40 12.91 6.09
C VAL A 46 -4.19 12.41 7.31
N LEU A 47 -4.24 11.07 7.54
CA LEU A 47 -4.86 10.50 8.74
C LEU A 47 -4.16 10.95 10.03
N GLY A 48 -2.85 11.14 10.01
CA GLY A 48 -2.08 11.67 11.14
C GLY A 48 -2.45 13.12 11.50
N PHE A 49 -2.86 13.93 10.52
CA PHE A 49 -3.38 15.29 10.74
C PHE A 49 -4.88 15.32 11.06
N ALA A 50 -5.59 14.21 10.87
CA ALA A 50 -7.03 14.18 11.09
C ALA A 50 -7.36 14.26 12.59
N ALA A 51 -8.30 15.14 12.92
CA ALA A 51 -8.85 15.26 14.25
C ALA A 51 -10.37 15.03 14.19
N VAL A 52 -10.97 14.76 15.35
CA VAL A 52 -12.43 14.58 15.43
C VAL A 52 -13.19 15.82 14.92
N SER A 53 -12.57 16.99 15.02
CA SER A 53 -13.10 18.26 14.51
C SER A 53 -13.00 18.44 12.99
N ALA A 54 -12.27 17.56 12.29
CA ALA A 54 -12.03 17.63 10.85
C ALA A 54 -12.30 16.28 10.15
N PRO A 55 -13.55 15.78 10.17
CA PRO A 55 -13.89 14.47 9.61
C PRO A 55 -13.59 14.36 8.11
N ALA A 56 -13.60 15.46 7.37
CA ALA A 56 -13.23 15.49 5.95
C ALA A 56 -11.80 14.97 5.69
N LEU A 57 -10.85 15.24 6.59
CA LEU A 57 -9.49 14.73 6.47
C LEU A 57 -9.43 13.22 6.66
N ILE A 58 -10.29 12.63 7.50
CA ILE A 58 -10.39 11.18 7.67
C ILE A 58 -10.84 10.54 6.35
N PHE A 59 -11.89 11.07 5.74
CA PHE A 59 -12.37 10.57 4.45
C PHE A 59 -11.33 10.73 3.35
N LEU A 60 -10.64 11.87 3.29
CA LEU A 60 -9.56 12.10 2.33
C LEU A 60 -8.40 11.11 2.53
N GLY A 61 -7.96 10.88 3.75
CA GLY A 61 -6.89 9.94 4.06
C GLY A 61 -7.26 8.51 3.66
N ILE A 62 -8.49 8.06 3.98
CA ILE A 62 -9.02 6.76 3.56
C ILE A 62 -9.12 6.66 2.03
N PHE A 63 -9.58 7.71 1.37
CA PHE A 63 -9.68 7.74 -0.08
C PHE A 63 -8.30 7.60 -0.74
N LEU A 64 -7.30 8.37 -0.29
CA LEU A 64 -5.93 8.28 -0.80
C LEU A 64 -5.33 6.88 -0.57
N PHE A 65 -5.55 6.31 0.61
CA PHE A 65 -5.12 4.95 0.93
C PHE A 65 -5.78 3.93 -0.01
N ALA A 66 -7.11 3.98 -0.18
CA ALA A 66 -7.86 3.07 -1.04
C ALA A 66 -7.42 3.17 -2.50
N VAL A 67 -7.22 4.38 -3.03
CA VAL A 67 -6.71 4.60 -4.39
C VAL A 67 -5.31 4.00 -4.53
N GLY A 68 -4.43 4.25 -3.56
CA GLY A 68 -3.09 3.68 -3.56
C GLY A 68 -3.09 2.15 -3.57
N GLU A 69 -3.96 1.51 -2.79
CA GLU A 69 -4.14 0.06 -2.74
C GLU A 69 -4.68 -0.50 -4.07
N MET A 70 -5.68 0.16 -4.66
CA MET A 70 -6.21 -0.20 -5.98
C MET A 70 -5.17 -0.12 -7.10
N ILE A 71 -4.18 0.75 -6.96
CA ILE A 71 -3.07 0.88 -7.90
C ILE A 71 -1.99 -0.17 -7.62
N SER A 72 -1.50 -0.27 -6.39
CA SER A 72 -0.31 -1.06 -6.06
C SER A 72 -0.56 -2.57 -6.11
N SER A 73 -1.69 -3.05 -5.57
CA SER A 73 -1.96 -4.48 -5.45
C SER A 73 -2.03 -5.22 -6.79
N PRO A 74 -2.80 -4.78 -7.80
CA PRO A 74 -2.84 -5.48 -9.07
C PRO A 74 -1.53 -5.37 -9.85
N ARG A 75 -0.83 -4.24 -9.75
CA ARG A 75 0.41 -4.02 -10.49
C ARG A 75 1.56 -4.91 -10.05
N ILE A 76 1.72 -5.15 -8.76
CA ILE A 76 2.75 -6.07 -8.29
C ILE A 76 2.42 -7.52 -8.69
N GLN A 77 1.17 -7.93 -8.67
CA GLN A 77 0.75 -9.27 -9.09
C GLN A 77 0.95 -9.47 -10.59
N GLU A 78 0.59 -8.50 -11.41
CA GLU A 78 0.83 -8.49 -12.85
C GLU A 78 2.32 -8.61 -13.15
N TYR A 79 3.16 -7.80 -12.50
CA TYR A 79 4.60 -7.82 -12.65
C TYR A 79 5.18 -9.20 -12.31
N ILE A 80 4.80 -9.78 -11.17
CA ILE A 80 5.25 -11.11 -10.74
C ILE A 80 4.84 -12.19 -11.76
N THR A 81 3.60 -12.14 -12.24
CA THR A 81 3.10 -13.09 -13.24
C THR A 81 3.89 -12.99 -14.54
N TRP A 82 4.26 -11.78 -14.93
CA TRP A 82 5.00 -11.54 -16.16
C TRP A 82 6.47 -12.02 -16.09
N ILE A 83 7.17 -11.78 -14.97
CA ILE A 83 8.57 -12.19 -14.81
C ILE A 83 8.74 -13.69 -14.50
N ALA A 84 7.69 -14.36 -14.04
CA ALA A 84 7.74 -15.75 -13.63
C ALA A 84 7.88 -16.68 -14.86
N PRO A 85 8.87 -17.59 -14.89
CA PRO A 85 8.90 -18.68 -15.87
C PRO A 85 7.61 -19.51 -15.76
N LYS A 86 7.07 -19.96 -16.89
CA LYS A 86 5.79 -20.70 -16.93
C LYS A 86 5.78 -21.91 -15.98
N GLU A 87 6.89 -22.63 -15.92
CA GLU A 87 7.05 -23.83 -15.07
C GLU A 87 7.10 -23.50 -13.56
N LYS A 88 7.39 -22.25 -13.20
CA LYS A 88 7.56 -21.78 -11.84
C LYS A 88 6.53 -20.71 -11.42
N ALA A 89 5.54 -20.40 -12.26
CA ALA A 89 4.56 -19.35 -12.01
C ALA A 89 3.87 -19.52 -10.65
N GLY A 90 3.47 -20.75 -10.32
CA GLY A 90 2.85 -21.05 -9.01
C GLY A 90 3.78 -20.77 -7.82
N LEU A 91 5.09 -21.04 -7.95
CA LEU A 91 6.06 -20.75 -6.90
C LEU A 91 6.22 -19.25 -6.67
N TYR A 92 6.31 -18.46 -7.74
CA TYR A 92 6.44 -17.01 -7.66
C TYR A 92 5.19 -16.36 -7.02
N MET A 93 4.00 -16.78 -7.47
CA MET A 93 2.75 -16.29 -6.87
C MET A 93 2.58 -16.75 -5.42
N GLY A 94 2.92 -18.01 -5.11
CA GLY A 94 2.92 -18.52 -3.75
C GLY A 94 3.85 -17.75 -2.81
N SER A 95 5.05 -17.39 -3.29
CA SER A 95 5.99 -16.54 -2.54
C SER A 95 5.43 -15.13 -2.29
N ASN A 96 4.74 -14.55 -3.27
CA ASN A 96 4.06 -13.27 -3.09
C ASN A 96 2.96 -13.35 -2.02
N PHE A 97 2.09 -14.36 -2.06
CA PHE A 97 1.04 -14.53 -1.05
C PHE A 97 1.62 -14.82 0.34
N LEU A 98 2.72 -15.57 0.43
CA LEU A 98 3.43 -15.76 1.69
C LEU A 98 3.96 -14.44 2.24
N ALA A 99 4.58 -13.61 1.40
CA ALA A 99 5.07 -12.28 1.80
C ALA A 99 3.93 -11.38 2.28
N VAL A 100 2.78 -11.37 1.58
CA VAL A 100 1.57 -10.63 1.99
C VAL A 100 1.03 -11.14 3.32
N GLY A 101 0.95 -12.46 3.50
CA GLY A 101 0.49 -13.07 4.75
C GLY A 101 1.39 -12.75 5.95
N LEU A 102 2.71 -12.87 5.78
CA LEU A 102 3.69 -12.51 6.80
C LEU A 102 3.65 -11.01 7.12
N GLY A 103 3.58 -10.17 6.07
CA GLY A 103 3.45 -8.73 6.22
C GLY A 103 2.18 -8.34 6.98
N GLY A 104 1.05 -8.97 6.68
CA GLY A 104 -0.21 -8.77 7.38
C GLY A 104 -0.14 -9.15 8.86
N ALA A 105 0.45 -10.30 9.17
CA ALA A 105 0.64 -10.73 10.55
C ALA A 105 1.55 -9.77 11.33
N LEU A 106 2.69 -9.38 10.75
CA LEU A 106 3.63 -8.45 11.36
C LEU A 106 3.02 -7.04 11.53
N SER A 107 2.24 -6.58 10.54
CA SER A 107 1.60 -5.27 10.61
C SER A 107 0.61 -5.16 11.76
N GLY A 108 -0.17 -6.22 12.03
CA GLY A 108 -1.09 -6.26 13.17
C GLY A 108 -0.38 -6.11 14.51
N VAL A 109 0.71 -6.86 14.72
CA VAL A 109 1.55 -6.76 15.92
C VAL A 109 2.18 -5.38 16.05
N THR A 110 2.77 -4.89 14.96
CA THR A 110 3.43 -3.57 14.93
C THR A 110 2.44 -2.45 15.21
N TYR A 111 1.26 -2.48 14.59
CA TYR A 111 0.21 -1.49 14.82
C TYR A 111 -0.23 -1.46 16.29
N THR A 112 -0.50 -2.63 16.87
CA THR A 112 -0.93 -2.74 18.27
C THR A 112 0.12 -2.18 19.22
N TRP A 113 1.38 -2.53 18.99
CA TRP A 113 2.50 -2.03 19.79
C TRP A 113 2.67 -0.50 19.66
N LEU A 114 2.69 0.03 18.44
CA LEU A 114 2.79 1.47 18.19
C LEU A 114 1.62 2.24 18.79
N TYR A 115 0.40 1.71 18.67
CA TYR A 115 -0.79 2.34 19.21
C TYR A 115 -0.73 2.44 20.74
N GLY A 116 -0.31 1.36 21.42
CA GLY A 116 -0.07 1.39 22.86
C GLY A 116 1.00 2.41 23.23
N TYR A 117 2.16 2.34 22.58
CA TYR A 117 3.30 3.21 22.87
C TYR A 117 2.98 4.71 22.69
N PHE A 118 2.33 5.10 21.61
CA PHE A 118 1.94 6.49 21.38
C PHE A 118 0.70 6.89 22.18
N GLY A 119 -0.19 5.94 22.47
CA GLY A 119 -1.36 6.15 23.34
C GLY A 119 -0.94 6.52 24.75
N ASP A 120 -0.01 5.79 25.35
CA ASP A 120 0.55 6.05 26.68
C ASP A 120 1.22 7.44 26.77
N LYS A 121 1.71 7.94 25.64
CA LYS A 121 2.30 9.30 25.54
C LYS A 121 1.27 10.39 25.21
N GLY A 122 -0.01 10.06 25.05
CA GLY A 122 -1.06 11.02 24.72
C GLY A 122 -1.03 11.52 23.26
N VAL A 123 -0.31 10.86 22.38
CA VAL A 123 -0.14 11.24 20.97
C VAL A 123 -0.47 10.09 19.99
N PRO A 124 -1.65 9.43 20.11
CA PRO A 124 -1.99 8.24 19.34
C PRO A 124 -1.96 8.46 17.82
N GLN A 125 -2.14 9.69 17.34
CA GLN A 125 -2.07 10.05 15.92
C GLN A 125 -0.68 9.77 15.28
N TYR A 126 0.38 9.67 16.07
CA TYR A 126 1.73 9.35 15.56
C TYR A 126 1.86 7.94 15.01
N VAL A 127 0.91 7.04 15.30
CA VAL A 127 0.83 5.74 14.63
C VAL A 127 0.77 5.91 13.12
N TRP A 128 -0.02 6.85 12.62
CA TRP A 128 -0.20 7.09 11.19
C TRP A 128 1.10 7.57 10.53
N TYR A 129 1.84 8.45 11.20
CA TYR A 129 3.14 8.90 10.69
C TYR A 129 4.19 7.78 10.69
N ALA A 130 4.18 6.91 11.69
CA ALA A 130 5.04 5.73 11.73
C ALA A 130 4.73 4.76 10.57
N LEU A 131 3.44 4.53 10.26
CA LEU A 131 3.02 3.72 9.12
C LEU A 131 3.42 4.38 7.79
N ALA A 132 3.24 5.69 7.64
CA ALA A 132 3.71 6.42 6.47
C ALA A 132 5.22 6.28 6.27
N ALA A 133 6.00 6.46 7.33
CA ALA A 133 7.45 6.28 7.30
C ALA A 133 7.85 4.85 6.89
N HIS A 134 7.14 3.84 7.39
CA HIS A 134 7.38 2.45 7.00
C HIS A 134 7.23 2.23 5.49
N VAL A 135 6.15 2.76 4.89
CA VAL A 135 5.94 2.68 3.43
C VAL A 135 7.04 3.42 2.67
N LEU A 136 7.44 4.61 3.12
CA LEU A 136 8.52 5.38 2.50
C LEU A 136 9.88 4.65 2.59
N ILE A 137 10.14 3.97 3.70
CA ILE A 137 11.33 3.11 3.82
C ILE A 137 11.27 1.97 2.79
N GLY A 138 10.11 1.34 2.60
CA GLY A 138 9.91 0.33 1.56
C GLY A 138 10.21 0.86 0.16
N ILE A 139 9.70 2.05 -0.18
CA ILE A 139 10.00 2.72 -1.46
C ILE A 139 11.50 2.99 -1.61
N PHE A 140 12.13 3.49 -0.55
CA PHE A 140 13.58 3.74 -0.55
C PHE A 140 14.41 2.47 -0.75
N VAL A 141 14.04 1.37 -0.09
CA VAL A 141 14.69 0.07 -0.24
C VAL A 141 14.53 -0.44 -1.68
N LEU A 142 13.36 -0.32 -2.29
CA LEU A 142 13.14 -0.67 -3.69
C LEU A 142 13.99 0.20 -4.63
N TRP A 143 14.05 1.50 -4.39
CA TRP A 143 14.91 2.40 -5.16
C TRP A 143 16.39 2.04 -5.01
N LEU A 144 16.83 1.73 -3.79
CA LEU A 144 18.21 1.30 -3.55
C LEU A 144 18.53 -0.02 -4.26
N PHE A 145 17.58 -0.96 -4.23
CA PHE A 145 17.70 -2.23 -4.94
C PHE A 145 17.91 -2.01 -6.46
N THR A 146 17.13 -1.11 -7.08
CA THR A 146 17.31 -0.83 -8.51
C THR A 146 18.67 -0.19 -8.81
N ARG A 147 19.25 0.55 -7.89
CA ARG A 147 20.57 1.16 -8.04
C ARG A 147 21.73 0.18 -7.88
N LEU A 148 21.58 -0.81 -7.00
CA LEU A 148 22.65 -1.73 -6.64
C LEU A 148 22.58 -3.06 -7.37
N ALA A 149 21.39 -3.60 -7.60
CA ALA A 149 21.17 -4.95 -8.14
C ALA A 149 20.73 -4.96 -9.61
N GLY A 150 20.41 -3.80 -10.20
CA GLY A 150 19.99 -3.66 -11.58
C GLY A 150 18.52 -3.24 -11.73
N GLU A 151 18.13 -2.97 -12.96
CA GLU A 151 16.80 -2.47 -13.29
C GLU A 151 15.75 -3.60 -13.24
N PHE A 152 14.54 -3.27 -12.85
CA PHE A 152 13.41 -4.16 -13.03
C PHE A 152 13.14 -4.36 -14.52
N LYS A 153 13.03 -5.62 -14.94
CA LYS A 153 12.62 -5.92 -16.31
C LYS A 153 11.21 -5.38 -16.52
N GLU A 154 11.02 -4.67 -17.62
CA GLU A 154 9.70 -4.22 -18.04
C GLU A 154 9.31 -4.93 -19.34
N ARG A 155 8.01 -5.08 -19.56
CA ARG A 155 7.48 -5.66 -20.78
C ARG A 155 7.77 -4.69 -21.92
N GLU A 156 8.51 -5.13 -22.92
CA GLU A 156 8.56 -4.44 -24.22
C GLU A 156 7.21 -4.68 -24.90
N GLU A 157 6.50 -3.59 -25.21
CA GLU A 157 5.25 -3.63 -25.96
C GLU A 157 5.45 -4.01 -27.42
#